data_41b3edd60151d4aedfd98b671e0b2743
#
_entry.id   41b3edd60151d4aedfd98b671e0b2743
#
_cell.length_a   1.000
_cell.length_b   1.000
_cell.length_c   1.000
_cell.angle_alpha   90.00
_cell.angle_beta   90.00
_cell.angle_gamma   90.00
#
_symmetry.space_group_name_H-M   'P 1'
#
loop_
_entity.id
_entity.type
_entity.pdbx_description
1 polymer ?
#
loop_
_entity_poly.entity_id
_entity_poly.type
_entity_poly.pdbx_seq_one_letter_code
_entity_poly.pdbx_strand_id
1 'polypeptide(L)'
;MDVAAARAVRMLKQTGRSRLLLLGLGDGRLARRLAAPDVLPPDVEFTVCDADPEHVRAIVVSESSGNPSRIVPEWAHPFGNKQLLVDASPQALFLLLALHGYGPDTAVIMQNQSAPPSPGLQDVRRLLASSSRHDIPSEPASSPPVIASILHPDEPGLDAFFAQTPDWARQWIVVWDAPDVPDMARRMAREHCPVPVTHLARELAGDFSAQRNACLSAVPAGHVLFLDGDERLAPESWALIPRLAAMDVAGWRLPRRTLYPDARHCKIGYGLWPDLQLRLFRTGPGVRFERPVHERVAGIEGFIGIAPATSILHHSRLLKTPDRLARKLQTFDNATQGAVSHRLAGDYPTCECAVLDAAEASWHSASLVLSADHA
;
A
#
# COMPACT_ATOMS: atom_id res chain seq x y z
N MET A 1 -11.68 36.66 -14.92
CA MET A 1 -11.07 35.54 -14.18
C MET A 1 -12.19 34.59 -13.82
N ASP A 2 -12.01 33.29 -14.06
CA ASP A 2 -12.99 32.26 -13.67
C ASP A 2 -13.24 32.34 -12.14
N VAL A 3 -14.50 32.30 -11.72
CA VAL A 3 -14.90 32.44 -10.32
C VAL A 3 -14.23 31.38 -9.44
N ALA A 4 -14.10 30.14 -9.95
CA ALA A 4 -13.47 29.05 -9.25
C ALA A 4 -11.94 29.25 -9.09
N ALA A 5 -11.27 29.73 -10.14
CA ALA A 5 -9.85 30.06 -10.09
C ALA A 5 -9.59 31.24 -9.11
N ALA A 6 -10.44 32.27 -9.14
CA ALA A 6 -10.35 33.36 -8.17
C ALA A 6 -10.54 32.91 -6.72
N ARG A 7 -11.45 31.95 -6.50
CA ARG A 7 -11.66 31.34 -5.19
C ARG A 7 -10.42 30.58 -4.72
N ALA A 8 -9.79 29.79 -5.57
CA ALA A 8 -8.56 29.07 -5.26
C ALA A 8 -7.44 30.02 -4.77
N VAL A 9 -7.17 31.06 -5.56
CA VAL A 9 -6.16 32.07 -5.22
C VAL A 9 -6.46 32.78 -3.89
N ARG A 10 -7.73 33.10 -3.65
CA ARG A 10 -8.15 33.70 -2.39
C ARG A 10 -7.91 32.77 -1.19
N MET A 11 -8.27 31.48 -1.33
CA MET A 11 -8.07 30.50 -0.27
C MET A 11 -6.59 30.28 0.03
N LEU A 12 -5.72 30.20 -0.99
CA LEU A 12 -4.27 30.11 -0.82
C LEU A 12 -3.74 31.33 -0.03
N LYS A 13 -4.13 32.55 -0.41
CA LYS A 13 -3.72 33.77 0.27
C LYS A 13 -4.21 33.85 1.73
N GLN A 14 -5.44 33.39 1.99
CA GLN A 14 -6.01 33.38 3.33
C GLN A 14 -5.39 32.38 4.27
N THR A 15 -4.97 31.24 3.74
CA THR A 15 -4.43 30.11 4.53
C THR A 15 -2.90 30.11 4.59
N GLY A 16 -2.21 30.86 3.71
CA GLY A 16 -0.74 30.82 3.57
C GLY A 16 -0.20 29.48 3.04
N ARG A 17 -1.06 28.62 2.51
CA ARG A 17 -0.65 27.30 2.01
C ARG A 17 0.00 27.42 0.64
N SER A 18 1.02 26.59 0.41
CA SER A 18 1.78 26.52 -0.84
C SER A 18 1.35 25.37 -1.76
N ARG A 19 0.26 24.65 -1.44
CA ARG A 19 -0.25 23.55 -2.25
C ARG A 19 -1.72 23.70 -2.57
N LEU A 20 -2.08 23.40 -3.82
CA LEU A 20 -3.46 23.38 -4.29
C LEU A 20 -3.77 21.99 -4.88
N LEU A 21 -4.77 21.33 -4.32
CA LEU A 21 -5.32 20.07 -4.83
C LEU A 21 -6.70 20.31 -5.43
N LEU A 22 -6.85 19.99 -6.71
CA LEU A 22 -8.13 19.96 -7.40
C LEU A 22 -8.62 18.52 -7.52
N LEU A 23 -9.74 18.19 -6.88
CA LEU A 23 -10.39 16.89 -6.96
C LEU A 23 -11.37 16.86 -8.13
N GLY A 24 -11.09 16.00 -9.10
CA GLY A 24 -11.82 15.84 -10.36
C GLY A 24 -11.29 16.75 -11.48
N LEU A 25 -10.95 16.15 -12.62
CA LEU A 25 -10.54 16.88 -13.81
C LEU A 25 -11.73 17.63 -14.44
N GLY A 26 -12.92 17.01 -14.45
CA GLY A 26 -14.08 17.54 -15.14
C GLY A 26 -13.83 17.70 -16.64
N ASP A 27 -14.19 18.84 -17.22
CA ASP A 27 -13.93 19.15 -18.62
C ASP A 27 -12.49 19.68 -18.92
N GLY A 28 -11.62 19.68 -17.93
CA GLY A 28 -10.23 20.14 -18.00
C GLY A 28 -10.05 21.68 -17.98
N ARG A 29 -11.11 22.46 -18.15
CA ARG A 29 -11.00 23.93 -18.29
C ARG A 29 -10.47 24.61 -17.03
N LEU A 30 -10.99 24.22 -15.86
CA LEU A 30 -10.54 24.79 -14.60
C LEU A 30 -9.08 24.40 -14.31
N ALA A 31 -8.71 23.15 -14.52
CA ALA A 31 -7.34 22.66 -14.35
C ALA A 31 -6.35 23.46 -15.22
N ARG A 32 -6.68 23.62 -16.51
CA ARG A 32 -5.90 24.39 -17.47
C ARG A 32 -5.78 25.86 -17.06
N ARG A 33 -6.88 26.47 -16.59
CA ARG A 33 -6.86 27.86 -16.13
C ARG A 33 -5.99 28.03 -14.88
N LEU A 34 -6.07 27.14 -13.92
CA LEU A 34 -5.23 27.16 -12.70
C LEU A 34 -3.75 26.93 -13.03
N ALA A 35 -3.45 26.10 -14.03
CA ALA A 35 -2.11 25.82 -14.46
C ALA A 35 -1.45 26.94 -15.27
N ALA A 36 -2.22 27.94 -15.72
CA ALA A 36 -1.66 29.08 -16.48
C ALA A 36 -0.70 29.92 -15.61
N PRO A 37 0.44 30.39 -16.16
CA PRO A 37 1.52 31.02 -15.38
C PRO A 37 1.09 32.28 -14.61
N ASP A 38 0.02 32.95 -15.06
CA ASP A 38 -0.49 34.20 -14.51
C ASP A 38 -1.54 34.02 -13.39
N VAL A 39 -1.89 32.79 -13.02
CA VAL A 39 -3.02 32.52 -12.11
C VAL A 39 -2.57 32.17 -10.70
N LEU A 40 -1.75 31.15 -10.56
CA LEU A 40 -1.23 30.73 -9.25
C LEU A 40 0.10 31.42 -8.97
N PRO A 41 0.40 31.74 -7.69
CA PRO A 41 1.74 32.15 -7.30
C PRO A 41 2.80 31.12 -7.75
N PRO A 42 4.01 31.54 -8.11
CA PRO A 42 5.03 30.65 -8.68
C PRO A 42 5.54 29.56 -7.72
N ASP A 43 5.39 29.79 -6.42
CA ASP A 43 5.75 28.90 -5.32
C ASP A 43 4.64 27.89 -4.96
N VAL A 44 3.47 27.98 -5.62
CA VAL A 44 2.35 27.05 -5.36
C VAL A 44 2.48 25.81 -6.21
N GLU A 45 2.60 24.66 -5.53
CA GLU A 45 2.48 23.34 -6.15
C GLU A 45 1.00 23.05 -6.45
N PHE A 46 0.71 22.69 -7.70
CA PHE A 46 -0.64 22.40 -8.16
C PHE A 46 -0.78 20.97 -8.64
N THR A 47 -1.75 20.24 -8.08
CA THR A 47 -2.06 18.86 -8.48
C THR A 47 -3.55 18.72 -8.76
N VAL A 48 -3.87 18.01 -9.84
CA VAL A 48 -5.21 17.50 -10.15
C VAL A 48 -5.24 16.02 -9.81
N CYS A 49 -6.29 15.57 -9.14
CA CYS A 49 -6.49 14.18 -8.78
C CYS A 49 -7.84 13.70 -9.32
N ASP A 50 -7.84 12.59 -10.07
CA ASP A 50 -9.08 12.00 -10.59
C ASP A 50 -9.10 10.49 -10.38
N ALA A 51 -10.26 9.95 -10.02
CA ALA A 51 -10.48 8.53 -9.75
C ALA A 51 -11.06 7.76 -10.96
N ASP A 52 -11.21 8.42 -12.11
CA ASP A 52 -11.72 7.84 -13.35
C ASP A 52 -10.68 7.93 -14.48
N PRO A 53 -9.84 6.89 -14.65
CA PRO A 53 -8.83 6.86 -15.71
C PRO A 53 -9.40 6.96 -17.13
N GLU A 54 -10.59 6.43 -17.35
CA GLU A 54 -11.24 6.44 -18.68
C GLU A 54 -11.70 7.85 -19.05
N HIS A 55 -12.35 8.53 -18.11
CA HIS A 55 -12.75 9.91 -18.26
C HIS A 55 -11.54 10.82 -18.56
N VAL A 56 -10.49 10.69 -17.73
CA VAL A 56 -9.26 11.49 -17.92
C VAL A 56 -8.64 11.24 -19.28
N ARG A 57 -8.55 9.96 -19.71
CA ARG A 57 -8.03 9.61 -21.03
C ARG A 57 -8.82 10.29 -22.14
N ALA A 58 -10.14 10.30 -22.07
CA ALA A 58 -10.99 10.92 -23.08
C ALA A 58 -10.73 12.45 -23.20
N ILE A 59 -10.55 13.14 -22.07
CA ILE A 59 -10.25 14.58 -22.04
C ILE A 59 -8.83 14.85 -22.59
N VAL A 60 -7.83 14.12 -22.13
CA VAL A 60 -6.42 14.31 -22.52
C VAL A 60 -6.22 14.03 -24.02
N VAL A 61 -6.81 12.95 -24.54
CA VAL A 61 -6.72 12.59 -25.96
C VAL A 61 -7.42 13.64 -26.83
N SER A 62 -8.59 14.15 -26.43
CA SER A 62 -9.30 15.19 -27.18
C SER A 62 -8.50 16.49 -27.28
N GLU A 63 -7.70 16.82 -26.26
CA GLU A 63 -6.82 17.99 -26.26
C GLU A 63 -5.53 17.81 -27.08
N SER A 64 -5.09 16.55 -27.25
CA SER A 64 -3.86 16.20 -27.97
C SER A 64 -4.03 16.06 -29.49
N SER A 65 -5.21 16.38 -30.02
CA SER A 65 -5.57 16.18 -31.45
C SER A 65 -4.68 16.91 -32.50
N GLY A 66 -3.66 17.65 -32.06
CA GLY A 66 -2.65 18.26 -32.93
C GLY A 66 -1.28 17.55 -32.98
N ASN A 67 -0.97 16.64 -32.08
CA ASN A 67 0.31 15.92 -32.04
C ASN A 67 0.18 14.57 -31.32
N PRO A 68 0.12 13.44 -32.03
CA PRO A 68 -0.06 12.10 -31.47
C PRO A 68 1.10 11.63 -30.59
N SER A 69 2.22 12.31 -30.53
CA SER A 69 3.35 11.99 -29.64
C SER A 69 3.25 12.63 -28.26
N ARG A 70 2.30 13.49 -27.99
CA ARG A 70 2.06 14.09 -26.66
C ARG A 70 0.87 13.41 -25.97
N ILE A 71 1.17 12.40 -25.17
CA ILE A 71 0.18 11.62 -24.41
C ILE A 71 -0.35 12.43 -23.20
N VAL A 72 0.39 13.44 -22.72
CA VAL A 72 0.03 14.25 -21.55
C VAL A 72 0.18 15.74 -21.89
N PRO A 73 -0.83 16.59 -21.66
CA PRO A 73 -0.73 18.03 -21.84
C PRO A 73 0.39 18.64 -20.98
N GLU A 74 1.02 19.70 -21.46
CA GLU A 74 2.10 20.39 -20.70
C GLU A 74 1.69 20.78 -19.28
N TRP A 75 0.43 21.18 -19.09
CA TRP A 75 -0.09 21.57 -17.78
C TRP A 75 -0.26 20.39 -16.80
N ALA A 76 -0.28 19.16 -17.30
CA ALA A 76 -0.48 17.94 -16.51
C ALA A 76 0.79 17.08 -16.44
N HIS A 77 1.95 17.63 -16.81
CA HIS A 77 3.20 16.87 -16.85
C HIS A 77 3.58 16.36 -15.45
N PRO A 78 3.85 15.05 -15.26
CA PRO A 78 4.14 14.46 -13.96
C PRO A 78 5.46 14.93 -13.31
N PHE A 79 6.34 15.56 -14.10
CA PHE A 79 7.63 16.08 -13.63
C PHE A 79 7.63 17.61 -13.66
N GLY A 80 7.13 18.22 -12.60
CA GLY A 80 7.07 19.66 -12.46
C GLY A 80 6.09 20.08 -11.37
N ASN A 81 5.87 21.39 -11.21
CA ASN A 81 4.95 21.94 -10.21
C ASN A 81 3.47 21.65 -10.51
N LYS A 82 3.18 20.96 -11.60
CA LYS A 82 1.82 20.66 -12.08
C LYS A 82 1.72 19.17 -12.34
N GLN A 83 0.88 18.48 -11.58
CA GLN A 83 0.72 17.04 -11.63
C GLN A 83 -0.72 16.68 -11.91
N LEU A 84 -0.90 15.60 -12.69
CA LEU A 84 -2.17 14.92 -12.84
C LEU A 84 -2.01 13.50 -12.31
N LEU A 85 -2.63 13.22 -11.15
CA LEU A 85 -2.67 11.89 -10.53
C LEU A 85 -3.98 11.21 -10.88
N VAL A 86 -3.89 10.02 -11.46
CA VAL A 86 -5.05 9.25 -11.90
C VAL A 86 -4.90 7.80 -11.51
N ASP A 87 -5.82 7.28 -10.72
CA ASP A 87 -5.92 5.85 -10.42
C ASP A 87 -7.36 5.51 -10.00
N ALA A 88 -7.83 4.31 -10.33
CA ALA A 88 -9.13 3.81 -9.87
C ALA A 88 -9.15 3.48 -8.37
N SER A 89 -7.98 3.38 -7.73
CA SER A 89 -7.84 3.11 -6.29
C SER A 89 -7.74 4.40 -5.48
N PRO A 90 -8.73 4.73 -4.63
CA PRO A 90 -8.64 5.88 -3.72
C PRO A 90 -7.44 5.81 -2.77
N GLN A 91 -7.04 4.60 -2.37
CA GLN A 91 -5.89 4.39 -1.50
C GLN A 91 -4.57 4.75 -2.20
N ALA A 92 -4.44 4.43 -3.50
CA ALA A 92 -3.27 4.83 -4.28
C ALA A 92 -3.18 6.35 -4.41
N LEU A 93 -4.28 7.00 -4.78
CA LEU A 93 -4.35 8.46 -4.88
C LEU A 93 -4.04 9.12 -3.54
N PHE A 94 -4.65 8.63 -2.46
CA PHE A 94 -4.39 9.14 -1.11
C PHE A 94 -2.92 9.01 -0.74
N LEU A 95 -2.31 7.83 -0.91
CA LEU A 95 -0.91 7.62 -0.53
C LEU A 95 0.03 8.49 -1.37
N LEU A 96 -0.17 8.56 -2.70
CA LEU A 96 0.60 9.44 -3.57
C LEU A 96 0.52 10.91 -3.14
N LEU A 97 -0.69 11.39 -2.84
CA LEU A 97 -0.89 12.76 -2.35
C LEU A 97 -0.17 12.99 -1.02
N ALA A 98 -0.30 12.05 -0.08
CA ALA A 98 0.36 12.14 1.22
C ALA A 98 1.89 12.14 1.08
N LEU A 99 2.46 11.25 0.24
CA LEU A 99 3.90 11.19 -0.05
C LEU A 99 4.44 12.52 -0.59
N HIS A 100 3.63 13.25 -1.38
CA HIS A 100 3.98 14.57 -1.89
C HIS A 100 3.59 15.72 -0.94
N GLY A 101 3.21 15.41 0.30
CA GLY A 101 2.93 16.40 1.34
C GLY A 101 1.57 17.08 1.22
N TYR A 102 0.63 16.52 0.47
CA TYR A 102 -0.75 16.99 0.45
C TYR A 102 -1.52 16.46 1.66
N GLY A 103 -2.05 17.37 2.47
CA GLY A 103 -2.84 17.06 3.65
C GLY A 103 -3.73 18.25 4.01
N PRO A 104 -4.63 18.10 5.00
CA PRO A 104 -5.58 19.14 5.38
C PRO A 104 -4.88 20.42 5.89
N ASP A 105 -3.68 20.31 6.46
CA ASP A 105 -2.93 21.44 7.01
C ASP A 105 -1.96 22.06 6.01
N THR A 106 -1.61 21.36 4.92
CA THR A 106 -0.58 21.77 3.97
C THR A 106 -1.14 22.22 2.63
N ALA A 107 -2.34 21.79 2.25
CA ALA A 107 -2.94 22.04 0.94
C ALA A 107 -4.31 22.69 1.03
N VAL A 108 -4.63 23.56 0.07
CA VAL A 108 -6.00 23.95 -0.24
C VAL A 108 -6.61 22.84 -1.10
N ILE A 109 -7.66 22.20 -0.60
CA ILE A 109 -8.35 21.10 -1.31
C ILE A 109 -9.66 21.62 -1.88
N MET A 110 -9.81 21.57 -3.19
CA MET A 110 -11.00 22.04 -3.92
C MET A 110 -11.64 20.91 -4.72
N GLN A 111 -12.97 20.81 -4.65
CA GLN A 111 -13.75 19.96 -5.55
C GLN A 111 -14.03 20.74 -6.85
N ASN A 112 -13.72 20.12 -8.00
CA ASN A 112 -14.12 20.66 -9.29
C ASN A 112 -15.63 20.45 -9.49
N GLN A 113 -16.39 21.55 -9.61
CA GLN A 113 -17.84 21.48 -9.76
C GLN A 113 -18.28 20.97 -11.16
N SER A 114 -17.39 21.00 -12.16
CA SER A 114 -17.67 20.45 -13.49
C SER A 114 -17.39 18.93 -13.58
N ALA A 115 -16.74 18.36 -12.56
CA ALA A 115 -16.51 16.93 -12.50
C ALA A 115 -17.79 16.19 -12.04
N PRO A 116 -18.09 15.02 -12.62
CA PRO A 116 -19.20 14.21 -12.15
C PRO A 116 -18.95 13.76 -10.71
N PRO A 117 -20.02 13.49 -9.93
CA PRO A 117 -19.87 12.91 -8.60
C PRO A 117 -19.08 11.61 -8.65
N SER A 118 -18.03 11.51 -7.84
CA SER A 118 -17.16 10.33 -7.77
C SER A 118 -17.03 9.85 -6.32
N PRO A 119 -17.53 8.63 -6.01
CA PRO A 119 -17.31 8.01 -4.70
C PRO A 119 -15.81 7.89 -4.37
N GLY A 120 -14.98 7.54 -5.35
CA GLY A 120 -13.53 7.42 -5.18
C GLY A 120 -12.87 8.72 -4.74
N LEU A 121 -13.26 9.87 -5.32
CA LEU A 121 -12.74 11.18 -4.90
C LEU A 121 -13.27 11.60 -3.50
N GLN A 122 -14.48 11.18 -3.14
CA GLN A 122 -14.99 11.39 -1.79
C GLN A 122 -14.17 10.58 -0.77
N ASP A 123 -13.81 9.35 -1.11
CA ASP A 123 -12.93 8.50 -0.28
C ASP A 123 -11.54 9.11 -0.14
N VAL A 124 -10.92 9.60 -1.22
CA VAL A 124 -9.64 10.33 -1.16
C VAL A 124 -9.74 11.52 -0.21
N ARG A 125 -10.77 12.34 -0.35
CA ARG A 125 -10.98 13.51 0.51
C ARG A 125 -11.15 13.11 1.98
N ARG A 126 -11.90 12.04 2.26
CA ARG A 126 -12.11 11.51 3.61
C ARG A 126 -10.81 10.99 4.21
N LEU A 127 -10.05 10.18 3.46
CA LEU A 127 -8.74 9.67 3.89
C LEU A 127 -7.76 10.81 4.21
N LEU A 128 -7.68 11.83 3.35
CA LEU A 128 -6.85 13.01 3.63
C LEU A 128 -7.30 13.73 4.91
N ALA A 129 -8.61 13.93 5.10
CA ALA A 129 -9.15 14.63 6.27
C ALA A 129 -8.98 13.85 7.58
N SER A 130 -8.94 12.51 7.52
CA SER A 130 -8.84 11.63 8.68
C SER A 130 -7.41 11.18 9.00
N SER A 131 -6.43 11.56 8.18
CA SER A 131 -5.04 11.17 8.37
C SER A 131 -4.23 12.28 9.01
N SER A 132 -3.29 11.90 9.87
CA SER A 132 -2.28 12.79 10.44
C SER A 132 -0.90 12.17 10.30
N ARG A 133 0.11 13.02 10.07
CA ARG A 133 1.52 12.62 10.03
C ARG A 133 2.07 12.59 11.43
N HIS A 134 2.76 11.51 11.78
CA HIS A 134 3.43 11.33 13.06
C HIS A 134 4.87 10.91 12.85
N ASP A 135 5.76 11.41 13.69
CA ASP A 135 7.16 10.97 13.69
C ASP A 135 7.27 9.57 14.29
N ILE A 136 8.08 8.73 13.66
CA ILE A 136 8.41 7.39 14.18
C ILE A 136 9.51 7.58 15.24
N PRO A 137 9.34 7.08 16.47
CA PRO A 137 10.33 7.23 17.53
C PRO A 137 11.67 6.61 17.12
N SER A 138 12.78 7.15 17.61
CA SER A 138 14.12 6.60 17.38
C SER A 138 14.30 5.26 18.13
N GLU A 139 13.72 5.15 19.31
CA GLU A 139 13.83 3.98 20.16
C GLU A 139 12.82 2.90 19.77
N PRO A 140 13.24 1.63 19.68
CA PRO A 140 12.35 0.52 19.43
C PRO A 140 11.48 0.19 20.62
N ALA A 141 10.42 -0.59 20.41
CA ALA A 141 9.63 -1.17 21.48
C ALA A 141 10.50 -2.06 22.38
N SER A 142 10.23 -2.04 23.67
CA SER A 142 10.94 -2.88 24.67
C SER A 142 10.81 -4.38 24.39
N SER A 143 9.68 -4.79 23.81
CA SER A 143 9.45 -6.14 23.32
C SER A 143 9.27 -6.08 21.79
N PRO A 144 10.20 -6.67 21.02
CA PRO A 144 10.09 -6.68 19.58
C PRO A 144 8.91 -7.54 19.11
N PRO A 145 8.31 -7.25 17.94
CA PRO A 145 7.26 -8.08 17.37
C PRO A 145 7.71 -9.53 17.12
N VAL A 146 6.79 -10.47 17.29
CA VAL A 146 6.98 -11.85 16.83
C VAL A 146 6.72 -11.90 15.33
N ILE A 147 7.56 -12.61 14.59
CA ILE A 147 7.32 -12.84 13.16
C ILE A 147 6.48 -14.12 12.99
N ALA A 148 5.44 -14.06 12.18
CA ALA A 148 4.49 -15.13 11.98
C ALA A 148 4.25 -15.38 10.49
N SER A 149 4.12 -16.65 10.10
CA SER A 149 3.92 -17.04 8.70
C SER A 149 3.09 -18.30 8.57
N ILE A 150 2.33 -18.37 7.48
CA ILE A 150 1.72 -19.61 7.00
C ILE A 150 2.46 -20.01 5.73
N LEU A 151 2.99 -21.23 5.65
CA LEU A 151 3.88 -21.67 4.59
C LEU A 151 3.46 -23.03 4.05
N HIS A 152 3.60 -23.19 2.74
CA HIS A 152 3.56 -24.52 2.13
C HIS A 152 4.98 -25.10 2.10
N PRO A 153 5.20 -26.40 2.41
CA PRO A 153 6.55 -27.00 2.41
C PRO A 153 7.31 -26.86 1.08
N ASP A 154 6.60 -26.87 -0.03
CA ASP A 154 7.17 -26.72 -1.38
C ASP A 154 7.19 -25.27 -1.89
N GLU A 155 6.97 -24.27 -1.04
CA GLU A 155 7.07 -22.87 -1.45
C GLU A 155 8.50 -22.56 -1.91
N PRO A 156 8.70 -21.99 -3.11
CA PRO A 156 10.03 -21.67 -3.60
C PRO A 156 10.68 -20.51 -2.83
N GLY A 157 12.00 -20.62 -2.59
CA GLY A 157 12.78 -19.53 -1.97
C GLY A 157 12.59 -19.41 -0.46
N LEU A 158 12.22 -20.48 0.24
CA LEU A 158 12.09 -20.49 1.71
C LEU A 158 13.43 -20.28 2.42
N ASP A 159 14.54 -20.69 1.81
CA ASP A 159 15.91 -20.40 2.28
C ASP A 159 16.13 -18.88 2.40
N ALA A 160 15.93 -18.14 1.33
CA ALA A 160 16.02 -16.69 1.31
C ALA A 160 14.92 -16.02 2.17
N PHE A 161 13.76 -16.68 2.31
CA PHE A 161 12.70 -16.19 3.21
C PHE A 161 13.13 -16.19 4.68
N PHE A 162 13.72 -17.26 5.15
CA PHE A 162 14.23 -17.33 6.52
C PHE A 162 15.52 -16.50 6.72
N ALA A 163 16.38 -16.45 5.71
CA ALA A 163 17.64 -15.71 5.78
C ALA A 163 17.45 -14.18 5.89
N GLN A 164 16.26 -13.62 5.56
CA GLN A 164 15.97 -12.20 5.74
C GLN A 164 15.69 -11.80 7.19
N THR A 165 15.68 -12.76 8.14
CA THR A 165 15.35 -12.51 9.55
C THR A 165 16.26 -11.43 10.15
N PRO A 166 15.70 -10.35 10.72
CA PRO A 166 16.50 -9.25 11.26
C PRO A 166 17.09 -9.60 12.64
N ASP A 167 18.18 -8.91 13.02
CA ASP A 167 18.90 -9.15 14.30
C ASP A 167 18.03 -8.89 15.54
N TRP A 168 17.03 -8.02 15.46
CA TRP A 168 16.14 -7.74 16.56
C TRP A 168 15.11 -8.85 16.81
N ALA A 169 14.82 -9.71 15.84
CA ALA A 169 13.86 -10.80 15.99
C ALA A 169 14.29 -11.76 17.12
N ARG A 170 13.30 -12.34 17.82
CA ARG A 170 13.53 -13.29 18.91
C ARG A 170 12.91 -14.64 18.62
N GLN A 171 11.90 -14.67 17.77
CA GLN A 171 11.15 -15.88 17.46
C GLN A 171 10.43 -15.73 16.13
N TRP A 172 10.33 -16.84 15.41
CA TRP A 172 9.44 -17.00 14.27
C TRP A 172 8.42 -18.10 14.54
N ILE A 173 7.14 -17.87 14.27
CA ILE A 173 6.09 -18.87 14.38
C ILE A 173 5.61 -19.21 12.96
N VAL A 174 5.66 -20.49 12.62
CA VAL A 174 5.29 -20.98 11.30
C VAL A 174 4.23 -22.06 11.42
N VAL A 175 3.13 -21.89 10.71
CA VAL A 175 2.15 -22.94 10.46
C VAL A 175 2.37 -23.49 9.06
N TRP A 176 2.72 -24.75 8.98
CA TRP A 176 2.93 -25.45 7.72
C TRP A 176 1.59 -25.99 7.20
N ASP A 177 1.34 -25.79 5.91
CA ASP A 177 0.22 -26.41 5.19
C ASP A 177 0.55 -27.89 4.92
N ALA A 178 0.37 -28.68 5.94
CA ALA A 178 0.64 -30.12 5.95
C ALA A 178 -0.04 -30.77 7.16
N PRO A 179 -0.33 -32.10 7.14
CA PRO A 179 -0.87 -32.80 8.29
C PRO A 179 0.10 -32.84 9.48
N ASP A 180 1.41 -32.92 9.18
CA ASP A 180 2.50 -32.90 10.15
C ASP A 180 3.60 -31.96 9.68
N VAL A 181 4.45 -31.49 10.61
CA VAL A 181 5.60 -30.63 10.25
C VAL A 181 6.65 -31.46 9.52
N PRO A 182 6.93 -31.18 8.21
CA PRO A 182 7.89 -31.95 7.46
C PRO A 182 9.33 -31.79 8.00
N ASP A 183 10.09 -32.87 8.06
CA ASP A 183 11.49 -32.83 8.52
C ASP A 183 12.38 -31.93 7.67
N MET A 184 12.12 -31.87 6.36
CA MET A 184 12.81 -30.96 5.45
C MET A 184 12.56 -29.50 5.81
N ALA A 185 11.32 -29.14 6.15
CA ALA A 185 10.96 -27.79 6.57
C ALA A 185 11.67 -27.40 7.89
N ARG A 186 11.74 -28.33 8.86
CA ARG A 186 12.50 -28.12 10.10
C ARG A 186 13.99 -27.92 9.85
N ARG A 187 14.58 -28.70 8.95
CA ARG A 187 16.01 -28.56 8.59
C ARG A 187 16.26 -27.23 7.92
N MET A 188 15.48 -26.87 6.91
CA MET A 188 15.62 -25.60 6.17
C MET A 188 15.52 -24.40 7.11
N ALA A 189 14.52 -24.37 7.99
CA ALA A 189 14.39 -23.29 8.97
C ALA A 189 15.60 -23.24 9.91
N ARG A 190 16.14 -24.39 10.36
CA ARG A 190 17.32 -24.45 11.22
C ARG A 190 18.59 -23.98 10.52
N GLU A 191 18.73 -24.24 9.23
CA GLU A 191 19.90 -23.87 8.44
C GLU A 191 19.91 -22.38 8.06
N HIS A 192 18.74 -21.78 7.86
CA HIS A 192 18.63 -20.43 7.28
C HIS A 192 18.02 -19.39 8.22
N CYS A 193 17.27 -19.77 9.25
CA CYS A 193 16.71 -18.84 10.21
C CYS A 193 17.64 -18.65 11.41
N PRO A 194 18.14 -17.44 11.70
CA PRO A 194 19.07 -17.20 12.81
C PRO A 194 18.40 -17.21 14.18
N VAL A 195 17.06 -17.30 14.24
CA VAL A 195 16.30 -17.31 15.48
C VAL A 195 15.48 -18.59 15.64
N PRO A 196 15.06 -18.97 16.86
CA PRO A 196 14.19 -20.12 17.07
C PRO A 196 12.90 -20.05 16.25
N VAL A 197 12.54 -21.15 15.61
CA VAL A 197 11.30 -21.29 14.87
C VAL A 197 10.37 -22.25 15.62
N THR A 198 9.20 -21.78 15.98
CA THR A 198 8.10 -22.63 16.48
C THR A 198 7.34 -23.16 15.28
N HIS A 199 7.31 -24.48 15.14
CA HIS A 199 6.66 -25.15 14.03
C HIS A 199 5.32 -25.72 14.48
N LEU A 200 4.27 -25.36 13.75
CA LEU A 200 2.93 -25.92 13.83
C LEU A 200 2.56 -26.54 12.48
N ALA A 201 1.66 -27.47 12.44
CA ALA A 201 1.13 -28.06 11.21
C ALA A 201 -0.40 -27.99 11.22
N ARG A 202 -0.95 -27.64 10.10
CA ARG A 202 -2.39 -27.66 9.85
C ARG A 202 -2.61 -27.64 8.33
N GLU A 203 -3.34 -28.60 7.79
CA GLU A 203 -3.78 -28.56 6.40
C GLU A 203 -4.65 -27.33 6.13
N LEU A 204 -4.37 -26.62 5.04
CA LEU A 204 -5.07 -25.39 4.67
C LEU A 204 -6.58 -25.60 4.49
N ALA A 205 -6.96 -26.70 3.82
CA ALA A 205 -8.34 -27.06 3.53
C ALA A 205 -9.18 -25.89 2.94
N GLY A 206 -8.54 -24.99 2.19
CA GLY A 206 -9.17 -23.82 1.59
C GLY A 206 -9.47 -22.66 2.54
N ASP A 207 -9.06 -22.72 3.80
CA ASP A 207 -9.31 -21.68 4.81
C ASP A 207 -8.01 -21.07 5.33
N PHE A 208 -7.59 -19.96 4.70
CA PHE A 208 -6.41 -19.19 5.11
C PHE A 208 -6.60 -18.50 6.45
N SER A 209 -7.83 -18.07 6.79
CA SER A 209 -8.09 -17.43 8.08
C SER A 209 -7.87 -18.39 9.25
N ALA A 210 -8.34 -19.63 9.12
CA ALA A 210 -8.12 -20.66 10.14
C ALA A 210 -6.62 -21.00 10.26
N GLN A 211 -5.87 -21.00 9.15
CA GLN A 211 -4.42 -21.21 9.14
C GLN A 211 -3.71 -20.09 9.91
N ARG A 212 -4.03 -18.82 9.61
CA ARG A 212 -3.47 -17.66 10.31
C ARG A 212 -3.90 -17.59 11.77
N ASN A 213 -5.12 -17.98 12.10
CA ASN A 213 -5.59 -18.04 13.48
C ASN A 213 -4.84 -19.10 14.29
N ALA A 214 -4.54 -20.25 13.69
CA ALA A 214 -3.67 -21.26 14.33
C ALA A 214 -2.28 -20.69 14.64
N CYS A 215 -1.71 -19.89 13.72
CA CYS A 215 -0.47 -19.17 13.96
C CYS A 215 -0.64 -18.12 15.08
N LEU A 216 -1.67 -17.29 15.00
CA LEU A 216 -1.94 -16.22 15.96
C LEU A 216 -2.15 -16.72 17.37
N SER A 217 -2.76 -17.91 17.57
CA SER A 217 -2.97 -18.52 18.87
C SER A 217 -1.66 -18.90 19.59
N ALA A 218 -0.57 -19.08 18.85
CA ALA A 218 0.75 -19.35 19.40
C ALA A 218 1.59 -18.08 19.64
N VAL A 219 1.11 -16.91 19.19
CA VAL A 219 1.80 -15.63 19.38
C VAL A 219 1.55 -15.15 20.84
N PRO A 220 2.60 -14.86 21.64
CA PRO A 220 2.44 -14.25 22.93
C PRO A 220 1.81 -12.85 22.83
N ALA A 221 1.32 -12.32 23.95
CA ALA A 221 0.81 -10.95 23.99
C ALA A 221 1.88 -9.94 23.54
N GLY A 222 1.50 -8.98 22.69
CA GLY A 222 2.40 -7.99 22.13
C GLY A 222 2.07 -7.68 20.68
N HIS A 223 3.09 -7.45 19.87
CA HIS A 223 2.93 -7.22 18.43
C HIS A 223 3.33 -8.45 17.62
N VAL A 224 2.64 -8.65 16.51
CA VAL A 224 2.95 -9.66 15.51
C VAL A 224 3.13 -9.01 14.15
N LEU A 225 4.15 -9.47 13.41
CA LEU A 225 4.36 -9.16 12.00
C LEU A 225 4.07 -10.42 11.18
N PHE A 226 3.02 -10.41 10.36
CA PHE A 226 2.73 -11.51 9.44
C PHE A 226 3.42 -11.29 8.08
N LEU A 227 4.11 -12.31 7.58
CA LEU A 227 4.70 -12.34 6.23
C LEU A 227 4.36 -13.65 5.52
N ASP A 228 4.05 -13.55 4.25
CA ASP A 228 3.85 -14.71 3.37
C ASP A 228 5.18 -15.18 2.78
N GLY A 229 5.32 -16.45 2.42
CA GLY A 229 6.59 -17.07 1.98
C GLY A 229 7.25 -16.42 0.76
N ASP A 230 6.47 -15.72 -0.04
CA ASP A 230 6.92 -14.95 -1.22
C ASP A 230 7.05 -13.44 -0.96
N GLU A 231 7.03 -12.99 0.30
CA GLU A 231 7.21 -11.59 0.71
C GLU A 231 8.61 -11.37 1.33
N ARG A 232 9.18 -10.22 1.04
CA ARG A 232 10.46 -9.76 1.59
C ARG A 232 10.34 -8.32 2.04
N LEU A 233 11.14 -7.91 3.01
CA LEU A 233 11.33 -6.54 3.43
C LEU A 233 12.77 -6.11 3.15
N ALA A 234 12.96 -4.86 2.71
CA ALA A 234 14.28 -4.27 2.62
C ALA A 234 14.90 -4.10 4.02
N PRO A 235 16.24 -4.08 4.17
CA PRO A 235 16.89 -3.87 5.47
C PRO A 235 16.40 -2.63 6.21
N GLU A 236 16.18 -1.54 5.51
CA GLU A 236 15.67 -0.27 6.05
C GLU A 236 14.24 -0.44 6.61
N SER A 237 13.40 -1.19 5.90
CA SER A 237 12.04 -1.52 6.33
C SER A 237 12.05 -2.37 7.60
N TRP A 238 12.95 -3.37 7.67
CA TRP A 238 13.11 -4.18 8.87
C TRP A 238 13.45 -3.35 10.11
N ALA A 239 14.33 -2.35 9.96
CA ALA A 239 14.73 -1.46 11.07
C ALA A 239 13.57 -0.60 11.60
N LEU A 240 12.55 -0.33 10.80
CA LEU A 240 11.38 0.44 11.21
C LEU A 240 10.35 -0.37 12.01
N ILE A 241 10.25 -1.67 11.78
CA ILE A 241 9.21 -2.52 12.41
C ILE A 241 9.16 -2.40 13.94
N PRO A 242 10.26 -2.56 14.72
CA PRO A 242 10.20 -2.42 16.17
C PRO A 242 9.94 -0.98 16.64
N ARG A 243 10.29 0.02 15.84
CA ARG A 243 10.02 1.43 16.12
C ARG A 243 8.54 1.77 15.91
N LEU A 244 7.91 1.21 14.87
CA LEU A 244 6.47 1.30 14.66
C LEU A 244 5.69 0.62 15.79
N ALA A 245 6.17 -0.52 16.27
CA ALA A 245 5.57 -1.21 17.42
C ALA A 245 5.69 -0.44 18.74
N ALA A 246 6.58 0.56 18.84
CA ALA A 246 6.70 1.44 19.99
C ALA A 246 5.64 2.56 20.04
N MET A 247 4.96 2.80 18.91
CA MET A 247 3.91 3.82 18.83
C MET A 247 2.58 3.29 19.42
N ASP A 248 1.77 4.20 19.96
CA ASP A 248 0.42 3.84 20.42
C ASP A 248 -0.56 3.75 19.25
N VAL A 249 -0.30 2.79 18.37
CA VAL A 249 -1.08 2.46 17.19
C VAL A 249 -1.36 0.96 17.22
N ALA A 250 -2.60 0.59 17.01
CA ALA A 250 -3.03 -0.80 17.19
C ALA A 250 -2.60 -1.71 16.03
N GLY A 251 -2.39 -1.13 14.84
CA GLY A 251 -1.90 -1.88 13.69
C GLY A 251 -1.38 -1.00 12.57
N TRP A 252 -0.52 -1.56 11.74
CA TRP A 252 0.16 -0.87 10.64
C TRP A 252 -0.12 -1.57 9.33
N ARG A 253 -0.57 -0.78 8.36
CA ARG A 253 -0.66 -1.18 6.95
C ARG A 253 0.66 -0.86 6.27
N LEU A 254 1.23 -1.87 5.64
CA LEU A 254 2.48 -1.77 4.88
C LEU A 254 2.13 -1.82 3.40
N PRO A 255 2.66 -0.90 2.57
CA PRO A 255 2.49 -0.97 1.13
C PRO A 255 3.13 -2.24 0.57
N ARG A 256 2.43 -2.96 -0.30
CA ARG A 256 2.97 -4.14 -0.97
C ARG A 256 3.21 -3.84 -2.45
N ARG A 257 4.42 -4.11 -2.91
CA ARG A 257 4.87 -3.97 -4.29
C ARG A 257 5.00 -5.34 -4.94
N THR A 258 4.14 -5.68 -5.88
CA THR A 258 4.28 -6.92 -6.65
C THR A 258 5.30 -6.73 -7.76
N LEU A 259 6.45 -7.39 -7.62
CA LEU A 259 7.55 -7.28 -8.56
C LEU A 259 7.19 -7.95 -9.90
N TYR A 260 7.41 -7.20 -11.00
CA TYR A 260 7.13 -7.64 -12.37
C TYR A 260 7.61 -6.59 -13.40
N PRO A 261 8.19 -6.98 -14.54
CA PRO A 261 8.53 -8.34 -14.95
C PRO A 261 9.80 -8.88 -14.28
N ASP A 262 10.54 -8.04 -13.59
CA ASP A 262 11.79 -8.35 -12.91
C ASP A 262 11.84 -7.68 -11.50
N ALA A 263 12.97 -7.86 -10.80
CA ALA A 263 13.14 -7.33 -9.44
C ALA A 263 13.29 -5.80 -9.35
N ARG A 264 13.49 -5.10 -10.47
CA ARG A 264 13.65 -3.65 -10.53
C ARG A 264 12.33 -2.92 -10.83
N HIS A 265 11.30 -3.64 -11.24
CA HIS A 265 10.00 -3.07 -11.61
C HIS A 265 8.91 -3.65 -10.73
N CYS A 266 7.88 -2.85 -10.47
CA CYS A 266 6.68 -3.29 -9.79
C CYS A 266 5.42 -2.86 -10.54
N LYS A 267 4.35 -3.62 -10.32
CA LYS A 267 3.03 -3.34 -10.88
C LYS A 267 2.42 -2.13 -10.20
N ILE A 268 1.79 -1.28 -11.00
CA ILE A 268 1.06 -0.08 -10.54
C ILE A 268 -0.32 -0.01 -11.20
N GLY A 269 -1.15 0.91 -10.74
CA GLY A 269 -2.51 1.11 -11.25
C GLY A 269 -3.48 0.00 -10.85
N TYR A 270 -4.76 0.18 -11.12
CA TYR A 270 -5.84 -0.79 -10.84
C TYR A 270 -5.87 -1.33 -9.40
N GLY A 271 -5.39 -0.58 -8.42
CA GLY A 271 -5.26 -1.04 -7.03
C GLY A 271 -4.11 -2.03 -6.78
N LEU A 272 -3.22 -2.26 -7.77
CA LEU A 272 -2.08 -3.16 -7.62
C LEU A 272 -0.93 -2.57 -6.78
N TRP A 273 -0.91 -1.25 -6.64
CA TRP A 273 -0.08 -0.51 -5.70
C TRP A 273 -0.92 0.67 -5.18
N PRO A 274 -0.87 0.99 -3.89
CA PRO A 274 0.04 0.52 -2.83
C PRO A 274 -0.33 -0.83 -2.23
N ASP A 275 -1.47 -1.44 -2.54
CA ASP A 275 -1.94 -2.71 -1.99
C ASP A 275 -1.64 -2.81 -0.47
N LEU A 276 -2.30 -1.95 0.30
CA LEU A 276 -2.04 -1.74 1.72
C LEU A 276 -2.43 -2.97 2.54
N GLN A 277 -1.45 -3.68 3.08
CA GLN A 277 -1.61 -4.90 3.84
C GLN A 277 -1.46 -4.64 5.34
N LEU A 278 -2.46 -4.96 6.14
CA LEU A 278 -2.35 -4.92 7.61
C LEU A 278 -1.49 -6.10 8.06
N ARG A 279 -0.19 -5.85 8.28
CA ARG A 279 0.81 -6.90 8.56
C ARG A 279 1.41 -6.83 9.95
N LEU A 280 1.57 -5.65 10.51
CA LEU A 280 2.05 -5.46 11.88
C LEU A 280 0.88 -4.99 12.75
N PHE A 281 0.55 -5.74 13.81
CA PHE A 281 -0.55 -5.35 14.69
C PHE A 281 -0.39 -5.92 16.11
N ARG A 282 -1.07 -5.28 17.06
CA ARG A 282 -1.12 -5.70 18.45
C ARG A 282 -2.05 -6.90 18.58
N THR A 283 -1.57 -7.96 19.23
CA THR A 283 -2.40 -9.13 19.59
C THR A 283 -3.24 -8.83 20.81
N GLY A 284 -4.40 -9.48 20.93
CA GLY A 284 -5.26 -9.29 22.09
C GLY A 284 -6.52 -10.16 22.03
N PRO A 285 -7.32 -10.17 23.10
CA PRO A 285 -8.60 -10.86 23.11
C PRO A 285 -9.50 -10.36 21.96
N GLY A 286 -10.04 -11.28 21.18
CA GLY A 286 -10.91 -10.95 20.06
C GLY A 286 -10.21 -10.64 18.72
N VAL A 287 -8.90 -10.42 18.72
CA VAL A 287 -8.14 -10.25 17.48
C VAL A 287 -8.05 -11.58 16.76
N ARG A 288 -8.53 -11.62 15.54
CA ARG A 288 -8.58 -12.83 14.72
C ARG A 288 -8.61 -12.51 13.23
N PHE A 289 -8.26 -13.48 12.42
CA PHE A 289 -8.52 -13.43 10.98
C PHE A 289 -9.92 -13.96 10.68
N GLU A 290 -10.62 -13.31 9.79
CA GLU A 290 -11.94 -13.68 9.28
C GLU A 290 -11.89 -13.84 7.77
N ARG A 291 -12.80 -14.64 7.22
CA ARG A 291 -12.97 -15.05 5.83
C ARG A 291 -11.95 -16.08 5.38
N PRO A 292 -12.39 -17.17 4.76
CA PRO A 292 -11.50 -18.24 4.29
C PRO A 292 -10.48 -17.78 3.26
N VAL A 293 -10.87 -16.83 2.40
CA VAL A 293 -10.04 -16.19 1.35
C VAL A 293 -10.25 -14.70 1.40
N HIS A 294 -9.23 -13.92 1.03
CA HIS A 294 -9.19 -12.48 1.24
C HIS A 294 -9.42 -12.15 2.71
N GLU A 295 -8.70 -12.87 3.53
CA GLU A 295 -8.78 -12.76 4.98
C GLU A 295 -8.46 -11.34 5.45
N ARG A 296 -9.18 -10.92 6.46
CA ARG A 296 -8.94 -9.64 7.14
C ARG A 296 -8.75 -9.88 8.63
N VAL A 297 -7.96 -9.03 9.24
CA VAL A 297 -7.85 -8.98 10.70
C VAL A 297 -9.07 -8.23 11.25
N ALA A 298 -9.73 -8.81 12.25
CA ALA A 298 -10.85 -8.23 12.97
C ALA A 298 -10.54 -8.20 14.48
N GLY A 299 -11.31 -7.39 15.21
CA GLY A 299 -11.15 -7.26 16.68
C GLY A 299 -9.98 -6.38 17.11
N ILE A 300 -9.34 -5.64 16.19
CA ILE A 300 -8.35 -4.64 16.55
C ILE A 300 -9.08 -3.40 17.07
N GLU A 301 -8.71 -2.97 18.27
CA GLU A 301 -9.23 -1.74 18.89
C GLU A 301 -8.14 -0.67 18.91
N GLY A 302 -8.43 0.52 18.39
CA GLY A 302 -7.50 1.65 18.31
C GLY A 302 -7.21 2.13 16.90
N PHE A 303 -6.23 3.01 16.80
CA PHE A 303 -5.84 3.61 15.53
C PHE A 303 -5.10 2.60 14.63
N ILE A 304 -5.32 2.72 13.34
CA ILE A 304 -4.56 1.99 12.31
C ILE A 304 -3.67 2.99 11.57
N GLY A 305 -2.39 2.67 11.44
CA GLY A 305 -1.44 3.48 10.72
C GLY A 305 -1.09 2.92 9.34
N ILE A 306 -0.46 3.76 8.54
CA ILE A 306 0.24 3.38 7.32
C ILE A 306 1.70 3.76 7.49
N ALA A 307 2.60 2.84 7.22
CA ALA A 307 4.04 3.06 7.25
C ALA A 307 4.59 3.08 5.81
N PRO A 308 4.64 4.25 5.13
CA PRO A 308 4.96 4.33 3.71
C PRO A 308 6.33 3.76 3.35
N ALA A 309 7.33 3.98 4.21
CA ALA A 309 8.71 3.53 3.98
C ALA A 309 8.97 2.06 4.40
N THR A 310 7.93 1.28 4.67
CA THR A 310 8.03 -0.15 5.02
C THR A 310 7.39 -1.02 3.94
N SER A 311 7.85 -0.87 2.72
CA SER A 311 7.28 -1.61 1.59
C SER A 311 7.62 -3.10 1.64
N ILE A 312 6.59 -3.92 1.43
CA ILE A 312 6.71 -5.37 1.23
C ILE A 312 7.00 -5.63 -0.25
N LEU A 313 8.09 -6.33 -0.55
CA LEU A 313 8.44 -6.79 -1.88
C LEU A 313 7.84 -8.18 -2.11
N HIS A 314 6.84 -8.27 -2.97
CA HIS A 314 6.10 -9.50 -3.26
C HIS A 314 6.66 -10.18 -4.51
N HIS A 315 7.40 -11.27 -4.29
CA HIS A 315 8.16 -12.00 -5.30
C HIS A 315 7.35 -13.08 -6.03
N SER A 316 6.05 -13.19 -5.80
CA SER A 316 5.21 -14.28 -6.32
C SER A 316 5.40 -14.53 -7.81
N ARG A 317 5.53 -13.47 -8.63
CA ARG A 317 5.70 -13.56 -10.08
C ARG A 317 7.12 -13.92 -10.51
N LEU A 318 8.10 -13.73 -9.65
CA LEU A 318 9.50 -14.05 -9.93
C LEU A 318 9.86 -15.48 -9.47
N LEU A 319 9.22 -15.94 -8.39
CA LEU A 319 9.51 -17.25 -7.79
C LEU A 319 8.65 -18.39 -8.36
N LYS A 320 7.44 -18.07 -8.85
CA LYS A 320 6.49 -19.09 -9.30
C LYS A 320 6.42 -19.15 -10.82
N THR A 321 6.44 -20.37 -11.37
CA THR A 321 6.17 -20.57 -12.80
C THR A 321 4.74 -20.17 -13.16
N PRO A 322 4.47 -19.82 -14.42
CA PRO A 322 3.11 -19.50 -14.87
C PRO A 322 2.07 -20.56 -14.48
N ASP A 323 2.43 -21.86 -14.58
CA ASP A 323 1.54 -22.97 -14.22
C ASP A 323 1.24 -23.03 -12.72
N ARG A 324 2.22 -22.74 -11.87
CA ARG A 324 2.02 -22.66 -10.42
C ARG A 324 1.16 -21.47 -10.05
N LEU A 325 1.36 -20.32 -10.72
CA LEU A 325 0.52 -19.15 -10.54
C LEU A 325 -0.92 -19.41 -10.97
N ALA A 326 -1.14 -20.03 -12.14
CA ALA A 326 -2.47 -20.38 -12.62
C ALA A 326 -3.20 -21.30 -11.62
N ARG A 327 -2.52 -22.31 -11.10
CA ARG A 327 -3.07 -23.20 -10.07
C ARG A 327 -3.41 -22.46 -8.77
N LYS A 328 -2.53 -21.56 -8.29
CA LYS A 328 -2.80 -20.72 -7.11
C LYS A 328 -4.04 -19.86 -7.31
N LEU A 329 -4.18 -19.20 -8.46
CA LEU A 329 -5.36 -18.38 -8.79
C LEU A 329 -6.62 -19.22 -8.89
N GLN A 330 -6.55 -20.41 -9.47
CA GLN A 330 -7.68 -21.34 -9.51
C GLN A 330 -8.10 -21.83 -8.12
N THR A 331 -7.15 -22.03 -7.21
CA THR A 331 -7.46 -22.34 -5.80
C THR A 331 -8.22 -21.21 -5.13
N PHE A 332 -7.82 -19.95 -5.38
CA PHE A 332 -8.54 -18.77 -4.88
C PHE A 332 -9.93 -18.64 -5.51
N ASP A 333 -10.06 -18.83 -6.83
CA ASP A 333 -11.35 -18.77 -7.53
C ASP A 333 -12.32 -19.84 -6.99
N ASN A 334 -11.82 -21.05 -6.77
CA ASN A 334 -12.62 -22.15 -6.19
C ASN A 334 -13.05 -21.84 -4.75
N ALA A 335 -12.16 -21.28 -3.93
CA ALA A 335 -12.46 -20.93 -2.55
C ALA A 335 -13.43 -19.74 -2.43
N THR A 336 -13.48 -18.85 -3.42
CA THR A 336 -14.49 -17.75 -3.51
C THR A 336 -15.79 -18.18 -4.16
N GLN A 337 -15.95 -19.47 -4.51
CA GLN A 337 -17.13 -20.00 -5.21
C GLN A 337 -17.46 -19.23 -6.50
N GLY A 338 -16.43 -18.71 -7.19
CA GLY A 338 -16.56 -17.96 -8.43
C GLY A 338 -17.00 -16.50 -8.26
N ALA A 339 -17.10 -15.98 -7.04
CA ALA A 339 -17.42 -14.57 -6.78
C ALA A 339 -16.31 -13.61 -7.28
N VAL A 340 -15.08 -14.10 -7.38
CA VAL A 340 -13.93 -13.38 -7.93
C VAL A 340 -13.24 -14.27 -8.95
N SER A 341 -12.96 -13.74 -10.14
CA SER A 341 -12.21 -14.43 -11.19
C SER A 341 -10.86 -13.75 -11.37
N HIS A 342 -9.79 -14.46 -11.02
CA HIS A 342 -8.43 -13.97 -11.20
C HIS A 342 -7.91 -14.36 -12.59
N ARG A 343 -7.45 -13.39 -13.36
CA ARG A 343 -6.84 -13.63 -14.67
C ARG A 343 -5.36 -13.29 -14.64
N LEU A 344 -4.55 -14.16 -15.27
CA LEU A 344 -3.17 -13.83 -15.62
C LEU A 344 -3.22 -12.90 -16.85
N ALA A 345 -3.29 -11.57 -16.60
CA ALA A 345 -3.08 -10.62 -17.68
C ALA A 345 -1.58 -10.53 -18.00
N GLY A 346 -1.24 -10.51 -19.29
CA GLY A 346 0.15 -10.37 -19.75
C GLY A 346 0.70 -8.97 -19.55
N ASP A 347 -0.15 -7.95 -19.69
CA ASP A 347 0.25 -6.54 -19.67
C ASP A 347 -0.33 -5.82 -18.46
N TYR A 348 0.55 -5.54 -17.50
CA TYR A 348 0.25 -4.66 -16.37
C TYR A 348 1.09 -3.39 -16.51
N PRO A 349 0.54 -2.20 -16.22
CA PRO A 349 1.37 -1.01 -16.06
C PRO A 349 2.38 -1.26 -14.93
N THR A 350 3.62 -0.85 -15.20
CA THR A 350 4.74 -1.00 -14.26
C THR A 350 5.51 0.31 -14.12
N CYS A 351 6.20 0.48 -13.00
CA CYS A 351 7.21 1.51 -12.84
C CYS A 351 8.49 0.89 -12.26
N GLU A 352 9.60 1.60 -12.38
CA GLU A 352 10.83 1.23 -11.68
C GLU A 352 10.62 1.38 -10.17
N CYS A 353 11.06 0.41 -9.38
CA CYS A 353 10.98 0.45 -7.92
C CYS A 353 11.67 1.69 -7.35
N ALA A 354 12.78 2.13 -7.95
CA ALA A 354 13.52 3.32 -7.55
C ALA A 354 12.67 4.61 -7.54
N VAL A 355 11.63 4.70 -8.36
CA VAL A 355 10.69 5.84 -8.35
C VAL A 355 9.89 5.88 -7.04
N LEU A 356 9.43 4.73 -6.59
CA LEU A 356 8.70 4.61 -5.32
C LEU A 356 9.66 4.76 -4.13
N ASP A 357 10.88 4.21 -4.21
CA ASP A 357 11.91 4.37 -3.17
C ASP A 357 12.21 5.84 -2.94
N ALA A 358 12.37 6.62 -4.01
CA ALA A 358 12.61 8.07 -3.91
C ALA A 358 11.43 8.81 -3.27
N ALA A 359 10.19 8.45 -3.58
CA ALA A 359 9.00 9.05 -2.98
C ALA A 359 8.85 8.68 -1.49
N GLU A 360 9.23 7.47 -1.11
CA GLU A 360 9.15 6.96 0.26
C GLU A 360 10.33 7.40 1.15
N ALA A 361 11.45 7.85 0.57
CA ALA A 361 12.67 8.19 1.31
C ALA A 361 12.46 9.21 2.44
N SER A 362 11.60 10.21 2.24
CA SER A 362 11.26 11.21 3.24
C SER A 362 10.38 10.68 4.39
N TRP A 363 9.95 9.42 4.33
CA TRP A 363 9.04 8.78 5.28
C TRP A 363 9.73 7.77 6.20
N HIS A 364 11.06 7.61 6.13
CA HIS A 364 11.79 6.73 7.07
C HIS A 364 11.74 7.18 8.54
N SER A 365 11.36 8.42 8.79
CA SER A 365 11.14 8.97 10.14
C SER A 365 9.70 9.32 10.44
N ALA A 366 8.75 9.02 9.54
CA ALA A 366 7.37 9.44 9.69
C ALA A 366 6.39 8.35 9.21
N SER A 367 5.18 8.43 9.73
CA SER A 367 4.06 7.54 9.42
C SER A 367 2.77 8.34 9.29
N LEU A 368 1.74 7.71 8.75
CA LEU A 368 0.38 8.23 8.72
C LEU A 368 -0.47 7.45 9.73
N VAL A 369 -1.23 8.14 10.55
CA VAL A 369 -2.21 7.52 11.45
C VAL A 369 -3.61 7.93 11.00
N LEU A 370 -4.49 6.95 10.85
CA LEU A 370 -5.89 7.15 10.45
C LEU A 370 -6.77 7.22 11.71
N SER A 371 -7.76 8.10 11.72
CA SER A 371 -8.75 8.13 12.79
C SER A 371 -9.56 6.82 12.84
N ALA A 372 -10.04 6.45 14.02
CA ALA A 372 -10.66 5.14 14.28
C ALA A 372 -11.89 4.81 13.41
N ASP A 373 -12.55 5.80 12.83
CA ASP A 373 -13.73 5.59 11.97
C ASP A 373 -13.38 5.05 10.57
N HIS A 374 -12.08 4.82 10.27
CA HIS A 374 -11.59 4.42 8.95
C HIS A 374 -10.57 3.26 8.97
N ALA A 375 -10.48 2.56 10.11
CA ALA A 375 -9.58 1.42 10.31
C ALA A 375 -10.07 0.12 9.65
#